data_d832380b563bbe4bbebfeb1a451f2ee7
#
_entry.id   d832380b563bbe4bbebfeb1a451f2ee7
#
_cell.length_a   1.000
_cell.length_b   1.000
_cell.length_c   1.000
_cell.angle_alpha   90.00
_cell.angle_beta   90.00
_cell.angle_gamma   90.00
#
_symmetry.space_group_name_H-M   'P 1'
#
loop_
_entity.id
_entity.type
_entity.pdbx_description
1 polymer ?
#
loop_
_entity_poly.entity_id
_entity_poly.type
_entity_poly.pdbx_seq_one_letter_code
_entity_poly.pdbx_strand_id
1 'polypeptide(L)'
;MPYFGYARQDRKDQPRVSIAAKLVANLITEAGADRILTMDLHAAQIQGFFDVPVDHLYGRAVIEEHLRSHPETGDFLDNLVVIAPDAGASKVARSYAKRLEADLALIDKRRPEANVAE
;
A
#
# COMPACT_ATOMS: atom_id res chain seq x y z
N MET A 1 6.90 12.14 -1.15
CA MET A 1 7.22 11.34 0.06
C MET A 1 7.05 9.87 -0.28
N PRO A 2 8.14 9.13 -0.50
CA PRO A 2 8.07 7.72 -0.94
C PRO A 2 7.76 6.74 0.23
N TYR A 3 7.95 7.18 1.46
CA TYR A 3 7.65 6.38 2.65
C TYR A 3 7.07 7.26 3.75
N PHE A 4 5.91 6.88 4.26
CA PHE A 4 5.25 7.57 5.37
C PHE A 4 5.45 6.77 6.66
N GLY A 5 6.35 7.23 7.52
CA GLY A 5 6.60 6.63 8.82
C GLY A 5 5.33 6.60 9.67
N TYR A 6 5.16 5.54 10.44
CA TYR A 6 3.98 5.30 11.29
C TYR A 6 2.65 5.14 10.54
N ALA A 7 2.66 4.96 9.22
CA ALA A 7 1.44 4.78 8.42
C ALA A 7 0.54 3.63 8.91
N ARG A 8 1.12 2.59 9.51
CA ARG A 8 0.38 1.45 10.06
C ARG A 8 -0.39 1.78 11.36
N GLN A 9 -0.07 2.92 12.00
CA GLN A 9 -0.76 3.43 13.18
C GLN A 9 -1.83 4.45 12.77
N ASP A 10 -2.72 4.04 11.87
CA ASP A 10 -3.79 4.86 11.28
C ASP A 10 -5.13 4.76 12.02
N ARG A 11 -5.20 3.90 13.02
CA ARG A 11 -6.39 3.66 13.85
C ARG A 11 -6.01 3.29 15.27
N LYS A 12 -6.99 3.33 16.17
CA LYS A 12 -6.82 2.87 17.55
C LYS A 12 -7.09 1.39 17.65
N ASP A 13 -6.08 0.63 18.01
CA ASP A 13 -6.19 -0.82 18.28
C ASP A 13 -6.58 -1.08 19.75
N GLN A 14 -6.28 -0.12 20.63
CA GLN A 14 -6.53 -0.19 22.06
C GLN A 14 -7.03 1.17 22.61
N PRO A 15 -7.70 1.20 23.77
CA PRO A 15 -8.03 2.45 24.44
C PRO A 15 -6.77 3.27 24.77
N ARG A 16 -6.88 4.59 24.67
CA ARG A 16 -5.83 5.57 25.05
C ARG A 16 -4.52 5.51 24.23
N VAL A 17 -4.48 4.81 23.09
CA VAL A 17 -3.36 4.92 22.15
C VAL A 17 -3.56 6.09 21.18
N SER A 18 -2.45 6.69 20.76
CA SER A 18 -2.47 7.74 19.74
C SER A 18 -2.59 7.16 18.34
N ILE A 19 -3.17 7.93 17.42
CA ILE A 19 -3.08 7.68 15.98
C ILE A 19 -1.81 8.39 15.50
N ALA A 20 -0.66 7.68 15.55
CA ALA A 20 0.63 8.29 15.25
C ALA A 20 0.73 8.78 13.80
N ALA A 21 0.01 8.17 12.86
CA ALA A 21 -0.08 8.66 11.49
C ALA A 21 -0.65 10.09 11.41
N LYS A 22 -1.68 10.42 12.22
CA LYS A 22 -2.20 11.81 12.29
C LYS A 22 -1.19 12.77 12.92
N LEU A 23 -0.50 12.35 13.98
CA LEU A 23 0.54 13.17 14.61
C LEU A 23 1.64 13.53 13.60
N VAL A 24 2.13 12.53 12.86
CA VAL A 24 3.18 12.76 11.84
C VAL A 24 2.67 13.66 10.71
N ALA A 25 1.42 13.49 10.27
CA ALA A 25 0.81 14.37 9.27
C ALA A 25 0.78 15.82 9.76
N ASN A 26 0.39 16.07 11.01
CA ASN A 26 0.40 17.40 11.62
C ASN A 26 1.82 17.98 11.68
N LEU A 27 2.81 17.20 12.12
CA LEU A 27 4.21 17.65 12.20
C LEU A 27 4.76 18.07 10.83
N ILE A 28 4.42 17.34 9.76
CA ILE A 28 4.83 17.70 8.40
C ILE A 28 4.18 19.02 7.95
N THR A 29 2.91 19.20 8.25
CA THR A 29 2.18 20.45 7.93
C THR A 29 2.75 21.64 8.72
N GLU A 30 2.97 21.48 10.02
CA GLU A 30 3.58 22.51 10.88
C GLU A 30 5.03 22.85 10.48
N ALA A 31 5.75 21.88 9.91
CA ALA A 31 7.09 22.09 9.36
C ALA A 31 7.09 22.92 8.05
N GLY A 32 5.91 23.31 7.54
CA GLY A 32 5.74 24.19 6.39
C GLY A 32 5.45 23.48 5.06
N ALA A 33 4.93 22.26 5.09
CA ALA A 33 4.50 21.63 3.86
C ALA A 33 3.14 22.19 3.40
N ASP A 34 3.08 22.74 2.19
CA ASP A 34 1.85 23.27 1.55
C ASP A 34 1.11 22.22 0.74
N ARG A 35 1.76 21.14 0.35
CA ARG A 35 1.20 20.05 -0.44
C ARG A 35 1.99 18.77 -0.23
N ILE A 36 1.32 17.64 -0.20
CA ILE A 36 1.93 16.32 -0.03
C ILE A 36 1.79 15.53 -1.32
N LEU A 37 2.90 15.03 -1.83
CA LEU A 37 2.94 14.01 -2.88
C LEU A 37 3.45 12.72 -2.25
N THR A 38 2.66 11.66 -2.33
CA THR A 38 3.01 10.36 -1.75
C THR A 38 2.70 9.20 -2.70
N MET A 39 3.32 8.06 -2.46
CA MET A 39 3.10 6.84 -3.24
C MET A 39 2.81 5.67 -2.30
N ASP A 40 1.80 4.87 -2.65
CA ASP A 40 1.42 3.63 -1.97
C ASP A 40 1.29 3.77 -0.45
N LEU A 41 0.45 4.67 0.01
CA LEU A 41 0.11 4.77 1.43
C LEU A 41 -0.43 3.43 1.95
N HIS A 42 -0.08 3.08 3.17
CA HIS A 42 -0.57 1.87 3.85
C HIS A 42 -2.10 1.74 3.78
N ALA A 43 -2.80 2.85 3.92
CA ALA A 43 -4.25 2.94 3.77
C ALA A 43 -4.62 4.28 3.13
N ALA A 44 -5.51 4.27 2.15
CA ALA A 44 -5.87 5.47 1.39
C ALA A 44 -6.48 6.58 2.26
N GLN A 45 -7.18 6.22 3.35
CA GLN A 45 -7.76 7.18 4.29
C GLN A 45 -6.74 8.06 5.03
N ILE A 46 -5.45 7.69 5.05
CA ILE A 46 -4.38 8.52 5.63
C ILE A 46 -4.29 9.90 4.95
N GLN A 47 -4.71 10.00 3.68
CA GLN A 47 -4.84 11.29 3.00
C GLN A 47 -5.68 12.30 3.80
N GLY A 48 -6.73 11.83 4.47
CA GLY A 48 -7.60 12.66 5.32
C GLY A 48 -6.96 13.10 6.65
N PHE A 49 -5.74 12.70 6.95
CA PHE A 49 -5.02 13.16 8.14
C PHE A 49 -4.27 14.47 7.92
N PHE A 50 -4.06 14.85 6.66
CA PHE A 50 -3.42 16.10 6.30
C PHE A 50 -4.47 17.20 6.12
N ASP A 51 -4.16 18.39 6.61
CA ASP A 51 -4.97 19.59 6.43
C ASP A 51 -4.51 20.41 5.20
N VAL A 52 -3.60 19.85 4.40
CA VAL A 52 -3.11 20.35 3.11
C VAL A 52 -3.43 19.36 1.99
N PRO A 53 -3.45 19.79 0.72
CA PRO A 53 -3.72 18.90 -0.41
C PRO A 53 -2.76 17.72 -0.48
N VAL A 54 -3.30 16.54 -0.77
CA VAL A 54 -2.54 15.29 -0.90
C VAL A 54 -2.76 14.67 -2.27
N ASP A 55 -1.68 14.42 -3.00
CA ASP A 55 -1.67 13.61 -4.21
C ASP A 55 -1.15 12.20 -3.86
N HIS A 56 -2.03 11.22 -3.93
CA HIS A 56 -1.70 9.84 -3.67
C HIS A 56 -1.50 9.08 -4.98
N LEU A 57 -0.27 8.79 -5.31
CA LEU A 57 0.12 8.01 -6.48
C LEU A 57 0.18 6.53 -6.14
N TYR A 58 0.05 5.70 -7.18
CA TYR A 58 0.15 4.25 -7.09
C TYR A 58 1.29 3.75 -7.97
N GLY A 59 2.30 3.15 -7.37
CA GLY A 59 3.44 2.53 -8.06
C GLY A 59 3.01 1.41 -9.01
N ARG A 60 1.82 0.82 -8.74
CA ARG A 60 1.23 -0.20 -9.59
C ARG A 60 1.21 0.17 -11.08
N ALA A 61 0.87 1.41 -11.43
CA ALA A 61 0.79 1.81 -12.84
C ALA A 61 2.14 1.67 -13.56
N VAL A 62 3.22 2.07 -12.90
CA VAL A 62 4.58 1.96 -13.42
C VAL A 62 5.01 0.50 -13.52
N ILE A 63 4.70 -0.32 -12.50
CA ILE A 63 5.04 -1.74 -12.49
C ILE A 63 4.29 -2.48 -13.60
N GLU A 64 2.98 -2.23 -13.76
CA GLU A 64 2.18 -2.85 -14.83
C GLU A 64 2.71 -2.50 -16.22
N GLU A 65 3.05 -1.25 -16.46
CA GLU A 65 3.64 -0.79 -17.71
C GLU A 65 4.98 -1.48 -17.98
N HIS A 66 5.84 -1.55 -16.98
CA HIS A 66 7.13 -2.25 -17.09
C HIS A 66 6.94 -3.74 -17.42
N LEU A 67 6.07 -4.44 -16.70
CA LEU A 67 5.80 -5.86 -16.94
C LEU A 67 5.26 -6.13 -18.36
N ARG A 68 4.46 -5.22 -18.91
CA ARG A 68 3.91 -5.37 -20.26
C ARG A 68 4.91 -5.03 -21.37
N SER A 69 5.80 -4.08 -21.13
CA SER A 69 6.73 -3.56 -22.13
C SER A 69 8.07 -4.29 -22.16
N HIS A 70 8.43 -5.03 -21.13
CA HIS A 70 9.74 -5.67 -21.04
C HIS A 70 9.77 -6.96 -21.87
N PRO A 71 10.73 -7.11 -22.83
CA PRO A 71 10.79 -8.25 -23.74
C PRO A 71 10.92 -9.61 -23.04
N GLU A 72 11.60 -9.64 -21.89
CA GLU A 72 11.80 -10.86 -21.11
C GLU A 72 10.57 -11.31 -20.33
N THR A 73 9.53 -10.44 -20.22
CA THR A 73 8.29 -10.76 -19.52
C THR A 73 7.17 -11.22 -20.44
N GLY A 74 7.33 -11.12 -21.77
CA GLY A 74 6.29 -11.49 -22.73
C GLY A 74 5.78 -12.92 -22.53
N ASP A 75 6.68 -13.89 -22.43
CA ASP A 75 6.34 -15.31 -22.24
C ASP A 75 5.79 -15.60 -20.81
N PHE A 76 6.08 -14.72 -19.83
CA PHE A 76 5.59 -14.86 -18.47
C PHE A 76 4.10 -14.50 -18.33
N LEU A 77 3.59 -13.59 -19.16
CA LEU A 77 2.20 -13.10 -19.04
C LEU A 77 1.18 -14.20 -19.34
N ASP A 78 1.51 -15.15 -20.21
CA ASP A 78 0.60 -16.23 -20.60
C ASP A 78 0.27 -17.22 -19.46
N ASN A 79 1.16 -17.32 -18.45
CA ASN A 79 0.99 -18.21 -17.30
C ASN A 79 1.20 -17.48 -15.96
N LEU A 80 0.91 -16.18 -15.93
CA LEU A 80 1.14 -15.36 -14.74
C LEU A 80 0.12 -15.65 -13.65
N VAL A 81 0.61 -15.84 -12.43
CA VAL A 81 -0.20 -15.91 -11.22
C VAL A 81 0.23 -14.79 -10.26
N VAL A 82 -0.69 -13.94 -9.89
CA VAL A 82 -0.47 -12.92 -8.87
C VAL A 82 -0.75 -13.52 -7.50
N ILE A 83 0.21 -13.44 -6.59
CA ILE A 83 0.08 -14.00 -5.24
C ILE A 83 -0.04 -12.88 -4.22
N ALA A 84 -1.14 -12.87 -3.46
CA ALA A 84 -1.28 -12.02 -2.29
C ALA A 84 -0.56 -12.67 -1.08
N PRO A 85 0.42 -12.00 -0.45
CA PRO A 85 1.19 -12.58 0.66
C PRO A 85 0.41 -12.69 1.96
N ASP A 86 -0.73 -12.06 2.06
CA ASP A 86 -1.67 -12.11 3.19
C ASP A 86 -3.05 -11.56 2.77
N ALA A 87 -4.04 -11.72 3.65
CA ALA A 87 -5.39 -11.23 3.41
C ALA A 87 -5.48 -9.70 3.23
N GLY A 88 -4.59 -8.93 3.88
CA GLY A 88 -4.52 -7.46 3.75
C GLY A 88 -4.15 -7.01 2.34
N ALA A 89 -3.29 -7.76 1.66
CA ALA A 89 -2.85 -7.48 0.30
C ALA A 89 -3.84 -7.93 -0.79
N SER A 90 -4.93 -8.64 -0.44
CA SER A 90 -5.84 -9.27 -1.40
C SER A 90 -6.47 -8.29 -2.40
N LYS A 91 -6.82 -7.08 -1.97
CA LYS A 91 -7.40 -6.05 -2.87
C LYS A 91 -6.38 -5.57 -3.90
N VAL A 92 -5.15 -5.35 -3.49
CA VAL A 92 -4.05 -4.90 -4.36
C VAL A 92 -3.71 -6.01 -5.35
N ALA A 93 -3.50 -7.23 -4.87
CA ALA A 93 -3.20 -8.39 -5.71
C ALA A 93 -4.31 -8.66 -6.74
N ARG A 94 -5.58 -8.57 -6.33
CA ARG A 94 -6.72 -8.70 -7.26
C ARG A 94 -6.71 -7.62 -8.34
N SER A 95 -6.29 -6.40 -7.99
CA SER A 95 -6.20 -5.32 -8.97
C SER A 95 -5.10 -5.57 -10.00
N TYR A 96 -3.93 -6.10 -9.58
CA TYR A 96 -2.89 -6.54 -10.51
C TYR A 96 -3.36 -7.70 -11.38
N ALA A 97 -3.92 -8.76 -10.78
CA ALA A 97 -4.40 -9.92 -11.51
C ALA A 97 -5.41 -9.54 -12.60
N LYS A 98 -6.40 -8.69 -12.26
CA LYS A 98 -7.40 -8.22 -13.23
C LYS A 98 -6.77 -7.45 -14.40
N ARG A 99 -5.78 -6.61 -14.14
CA ARG A 99 -5.14 -5.76 -15.18
C ARG A 99 -4.16 -6.53 -16.03
N LEU A 100 -3.46 -7.50 -15.44
CA LEU A 100 -2.49 -8.35 -16.15
C LEU A 100 -3.16 -9.58 -16.78
N GLU A 101 -4.50 -9.73 -16.61
CA GLU A 101 -5.27 -10.89 -17.07
C GLU A 101 -4.73 -12.21 -16.52
N ALA A 102 -4.28 -12.17 -15.26
CA ALA A 102 -3.59 -13.25 -14.57
C ALA A 102 -4.48 -13.92 -13.52
N ASP A 103 -4.15 -15.13 -13.15
CA ASP A 103 -4.75 -15.84 -12.03
C ASP A 103 -4.35 -15.18 -10.69
N LEU A 104 -5.15 -15.44 -9.65
CA LEU A 104 -4.93 -14.91 -8.30
C LEU A 104 -4.84 -16.04 -7.28
N ALA A 105 -3.75 -16.08 -6.53
CA ALA A 105 -3.59 -16.90 -5.35
C ALA A 105 -3.50 -16.04 -4.09
N LEU A 106 -3.88 -16.59 -2.94
CA LEU A 106 -3.84 -15.93 -1.64
C LEU A 106 -3.13 -16.83 -0.64
N ILE A 107 -2.16 -16.27 0.09
CA ILE A 107 -1.54 -16.93 1.23
C ILE A 107 -2.31 -16.53 2.49
N ASP A 108 -2.90 -17.52 3.17
CA ASP A 108 -3.53 -17.30 4.48
C ASP A 108 -2.46 -17.31 5.57
N LYS A 109 -2.06 -16.12 5.99
CA LYS A 109 -1.05 -15.94 7.03
C LYS A 109 -1.71 -15.76 8.39
N ARG A 110 -1.56 -16.75 9.24
CA ARG A 110 -2.00 -16.69 10.63
C ARG A 110 -0.89 -16.17 11.53
N ARG A 111 -1.25 -15.39 12.52
CA ARG A 111 -0.33 -14.86 13.53
C ARG A 111 -0.92 -15.16 14.91
N PRO A 112 -0.49 -16.26 15.57
CA PRO A 112 -0.96 -16.58 16.92
C PRO A 112 -0.50 -15.54 17.94
N GLU A 113 0.66 -14.91 17.70
CA GLU A 113 1.20 -13.82 18.54
C GLU A 113 1.73 -12.67 17.69
N ALA A 114 1.88 -11.49 18.31
CA ALA A 114 2.45 -10.33 17.64
C ALA A 114 3.89 -10.64 17.16
N ASN A 115 4.16 -10.43 15.87
CA ASN A 115 5.43 -10.68 15.18
C ASN A 115 5.81 -12.14 14.95
N VAL A 116 4.96 -13.11 15.31
CA VAL A 116 5.12 -14.52 14.92
C VAL A 116 4.19 -14.82 13.75
N ALA A 117 4.68 -15.47 12.70
CA ALA A 117 3.90 -15.91 11.55
C ALA A 117 4.00 -17.43 11.40
N GLU A 118 2.89 -18.09 11.19
CA GLU A 118 2.76 -19.48 10.79
C GLU A 118 2.40 -19.58 9.31
#